data_eadcb794712e0082a3514e7751e6eecb
#
_entry.id   eadcb794712e0082a3514e7751e6eecb
#
_cell.length_a   1.000
_cell.length_b   1.000
_cell.length_c   1.000
_cell.angle_alpha   90.00
_cell.angle_beta   90.00
_cell.angle_gamma   90.00
#
_symmetry.space_group_name_H-M   'P 1'
#
loop_
_entity.id
_entity.type
_entity.pdbx_description
1 polymer ?
#
loop_
_entity_poly.entity_id
_entity_poly.type
_entity_poly.pdbx_seq_one_letter_code
_entity_poly.pdbx_strand_id
1 'polypeptide(L)'
;MSPRTGLTRVLDDLGTTLIDLVRGDPGRSADIGGVVIHDPDDEQALPPSALVLGVGVREPAGLLDLLGEQDAAALVVRGPVVVTDEVAAAVDRSGVALLGLAPGASWNQLAAMLRSLLAEGEVGPSETLGGVPAGDLFALANAVASLISAPVTIEDRSSRVLAFSGRQDEADASRVETILGRRVPARFSQLLEARGVFQQLYRSDEPVTIEGLPADDGTFCLPRVAVAVRAGDEFLGSIWAAVRSPLSPDSSAAFRDAAKLVALHMMRQRAGADVERRLRADLVSTAVEGGPGAAEAVRRLGLADQACVVLALALAHSHGDDPAAHARLLAERQQVADALAMHLTAVHPRAAAALIGDVAYAILPAESEDRALRIAADFRTRIGNQVLVGVGEVSDGLTLSRSRAGADLVLRVLRAGRASRPVARVSDVHSEGLLLELSDLIAERGDTLTGPVARLIAYDRKHNACLVETLSAWLDAFGDVAAASAAVFVHPNTFRYRLRRLSEVGGIDLGDPNARFAAMLQLRLWRPDR
;
A
#
# COMPACT_ATOMS: atom_id res chain seq x y z
N MET A 1 -23.54 17.60 16.84
CA MET A 1 -23.82 16.96 15.53
C MET A 1 -22.76 17.46 14.57
N SER A 2 -21.86 16.60 14.12
CA SER A 2 -20.82 16.98 13.16
C SER A 2 -21.48 17.34 11.83
N PRO A 3 -21.00 18.35 11.09
CA PRO A 3 -21.52 18.66 9.77
C PRO A 3 -21.15 17.50 8.83
N ARG A 4 -22.13 16.68 8.49
CA ARG A 4 -21.98 15.63 7.48
C ARG A 4 -22.01 16.26 6.10
N THR A 5 -21.37 15.63 5.13
CA THR A 5 -21.24 16.16 3.77
C THR A 5 -22.51 15.89 2.98
N GLY A 6 -23.28 16.94 2.66
CA GLY A 6 -24.47 16.84 1.82
C GLY A 6 -24.16 16.74 0.32
N LEU A 7 -25.17 16.31 -0.46
CA LEU A 7 -25.04 16.14 -1.93
C LEU A 7 -24.70 17.46 -2.63
N THR A 8 -25.24 18.60 -2.17
CA THR A 8 -24.93 19.93 -2.71
C THR A 8 -23.43 20.21 -2.62
N ARG A 9 -22.80 19.92 -1.47
CA ARG A 9 -21.35 20.12 -1.29
C ARG A 9 -20.54 19.20 -2.20
N VAL A 10 -20.95 17.95 -2.37
CA VAL A 10 -20.27 17.02 -3.31
C VAL A 10 -20.32 17.55 -4.73
N LEU A 11 -21.45 18.15 -5.16
CA LEU A 11 -21.58 18.77 -6.46
C LEU A 11 -20.73 20.05 -6.59
N ASP A 12 -20.65 20.85 -5.53
CA ASP A 12 -19.79 22.06 -5.50
C ASP A 12 -18.29 21.70 -5.59
N ASP A 13 -17.86 20.65 -4.89
CA ASP A 13 -16.46 20.23 -4.81
C ASP A 13 -16.00 19.44 -6.05
N LEU A 14 -16.82 18.53 -6.57
CA LEU A 14 -16.48 17.72 -7.74
C LEU A 14 -16.93 18.34 -9.07
N GLY A 15 -17.95 19.17 -9.03
CA GLY A 15 -18.44 20.02 -10.12
C GLY A 15 -18.67 19.30 -11.44
N THR A 16 -18.96 20.06 -12.48
CA THR A 16 -19.17 19.60 -13.86
C THR A 16 -18.00 18.83 -14.47
N THR A 17 -16.83 18.87 -13.83
CA THR A 17 -15.63 18.18 -14.28
C THR A 17 -15.73 16.65 -14.12
N LEU A 18 -16.41 16.19 -13.07
CA LEU A 18 -16.52 14.76 -12.77
C LEU A 18 -17.95 14.27 -12.77
N ILE A 19 -18.88 15.01 -12.18
CA ILE A 19 -20.28 14.63 -12.06
C ILE A 19 -21.18 15.85 -12.33
N ASP A 20 -22.22 15.64 -13.12
CA ASP A 20 -23.23 16.65 -13.42
C ASP A 20 -24.56 16.26 -12.78
N LEU A 21 -25.31 17.24 -12.24
CA LEU A 21 -26.69 17.04 -11.87
C LEU A 21 -27.55 16.97 -13.12
N VAL A 22 -28.07 15.77 -13.42
CA VAL A 22 -28.96 15.56 -14.57
C VAL A 22 -30.39 15.93 -14.22
N ARG A 23 -30.89 15.47 -13.05
CA ARG A 23 -32.23 15.77 -12.55
C ARG A 23 -32.34 15.47 -11.05
N GLY A 24 -33.21 16.18 -10.35
CA GLY A 24 -33.52 16.01 -8.93
C GLY A 24 -33.10 17.21 -8.09
N ASP A 25 -33.36 17.14 -6.80
CA ASP A 25 -33.03 18.19 -5.82
C ASP A 25 -31.85 17.74 -4.94
N PRO A 26 -30.65 18.31 -5.10
CA PRO A 26 -29.49 17.97 -4.28
C PRO A 26 -29.63 18.43 -2.83
N GLY A 27 -30.55 19.37 -2.53
CA GLY A 27 -30.81 19.85 -1.17
C GLY A 27 -31.71 18.92 -0.34
N ARG A 28 -32.32 17.90 -0.95
CA ARG A 28 -33.26 16.99 -0.25
C ARG A 28 -32.57 16.12 0.80
N SER A 29 -31.34 15.68 0.54
CA SER A 29 -30.55 14.86 1.48
C SER A 29 -29.50 15.73 2.16
N ALA A 30 -29.73 16.00 3.45
CA ALA A 30 -28.83 16.85 4.23
C ALA A 30 -27.44 16.25 4.41
N ASP A 31 -27.34 14.90 4.49
CA ASP A 31 -26.10 14.18 4.78
C ASP A 31 -26.04 12.89 3.94
N ILE A 32 -24.89 12.59 3.36
CA ILE A 32 -24.63 11.33 2.66
C ILE A 32 -24.05 10.33 3.66
N GLY A 33 -24.72 9.17 3.80
CA GLY A 33 -24.31 8.13 4.74
C GLY A 33 -23.23 7.18 4.22
N GLY A 34 -22.96 7.20 2.91
CA GLY A 34 -21.90 6.37 2.32
C GLY A 34 -21.95 6.30 0.80
N VAL A 35 -20.91 5.68 0.21
CA VAL A 35 -20.81 5.42 -1.24
C VAL A 35 -20.86 3.92 -1.49
N VAL A 36 -21.82 3.48 -2.28
CA VAL A 36 -22.06 2.08 -2.62
C VAL A 36 -21.95 1.89 -4.14
N ILE A 37 -21.32 0.82 -4.58
CA ILE A 37 -21.33 0.42 -5.99
C ILE A 37 -22.52 -0.55 -6.17
N HIS A 38 -23.42 -0.22 -7.08
CA HIS A 38 -24.53 -1.09 -7.39
C HIS A 38 -24.05 -2.38 -8.07
N ASP A 39 -24.40 -3.51 -7.48
CA ASP A 39 -24.23 -4.83 -8.07
C ASP A 39 -25.63 -5.43 -8.28
N PRO A 40 -26.05 -5.71 -9.51
CA PRO A 40 -27.39 -6.25 -9.78
C PRO A 40 -27.58 -7.68 -9.25
N ASP A 41 -26.49 -8.40 -8.95
CA ASP A 41 -26.51 -9.77 -8.44
C ASP A 41 -26.43 -9.87 -6.91
N ASP A 42 -26.27 -8.72 -6.20
CA ASP A 42 -26.15 -8.67 -4.74
C ASP A 42 -27.15 -7.68 -4.11
N GLU A 43 -28.08 -8.21 -3.31
CA GLU A 43 -29.02 -7.40 -2.52
C GLU A 43 -28.33 -6.79 -1.28
N GLN A 44 -27.49 -5.78 -1.48
CA GLN A 44 -26.87 -5.05 -0.38
C GLN A 44 -27.84 -4.09 0.30
N ALA A 45 -27.89 -4.14 1.63
CA ALA A 45 -28.55 -3.08 2.41
C ALA A 45 -27.76 -1.78 2.30
N LEU A 46 -28.39 -0.72 1.81
CA LEU A 46 -27.77 0.59 1.66
C LEU A 46 -27.67 1.32 3.00
N PRO A 47 -26.57 2.06 3.27
CA PRO A 47 -26.57 3.02 4.36
C PRO A 47 -27.62 4.13 4.09
N PRO A 48 -28.21 4.74 5.12
CA PRO A 48 -29.15 5.84 4.94
C PRO A 48 -28.57 6.95 4.07
N SER A 49 -29.36 7.49 3.16
CA SER A 49 -28.94 8.54 2.22
C SER A 49 -27.67 8.17 1.42
N ALA A 50 -27.56 6.91 0.96
CA ALA A 50 -26.44 6.43 0.19
C ALA A 50 -26.30 7.16 -1.16
N LEU A 51 -25.05 7.38 -1.59
CA LEU A 51 -24.73 7.76 -2.96
C LEU A 51 -24.34 6.48 -3.72
N VAL A 52 -25.17 6.09 -4.70
CA VAL A 52 -25.04 4.82 -5.41
C VAL A 52 -24.35 5.02 -6.76
N LEU A 53 -23.31 4.24 -7.03
CA LEU A 53 -22.58 4.22 -8.29
C LEU A 53 -23.15 3.12 -9.19
N GLY A 54 -23.94 3.48 -10.19
CA GLY A 54 -24.59 2.58 -11.16
C GLY A 54 -23.64 2.18 -12.29
N VAL A 55 -22.67 1.31 -11.98
CA VAL A 55 -21.70 0.82 -12.96
C VAL A 55 -22.40 -0.08 -13.97
N GLY A 56 -22.33 0.31 -15.27
CA GLY A 56 -22.98 -0.47 -16.34
C GLY A 56 -24.50 -0.25 -16.49
N VAL A 57 -25.12 0.55 -15.62
CA VAL A 57 -26.54 0.89 -15.73
C VAL A 57 -26.78 1.77 -16.95
N ARG A 58 -27.68 1.31 -17.85
CA ARG A 58 -28.08 2.03 -19.09
C ARG A 58 -29.51 2.57 -18.98
N GLU A 59 -30.37 1.89 -18.25
CA GLU A 59 -31.78 2.24 -18.04
C GLU A 59 -32.01 2.47 -16.53
N PRO A 60 -31.87 3.73 -16.05
CA PRO A 60 -31.86 4.00 -14.63
C PRO A 60 -33.26 4.03 -13.96
N ALA A 61 -34.36 4.07 -14.74
CA ALA A 61 -35.70 4.30 -14.20
C ALA A 61 -36.11 3.27 -13.13
N GLY A 62 -36.01 1.97 -13.44
CA GLY A 62 -36.36 0.91 -12.48
C GLY A 62 -35.46 0.90 -11.24
N LEU A 63 -34.16 1.18 -11.42
CA LEU A 63 -33.21 1.29 -10.31
C LEU A 63 -33.50 2.50 -9.42
N LEU A 64 -33.90 3.63 -9.98
CA LEU A 64 -34.28 4.82 -9.22
C LEU A 64 -35.48 4.55 -8.30
N ASP A 65 -36.51 3.83 -8.80
CA ASP A 65 -37.65 3.47 -7.98
C ASP A 65 -37.24 2.55 -6.80
N LEU A 66 -36.41 1.54 -7.06
CA LEU A 66 -35.85 0.66 -6.03
C LEU A 66 -35.02 1.41 -4.98
N LEU A 67 -34.14 2.32 -5.43
CA LEU A 67 -33.30 3.13 -4.56
C LEU A 67 -34.09 4.12 -3.72
N GLY A 68 -35.24 4.59 -4.23
CA GLY A 68 -36.20 5.43 -3.47
C GLY A 68 -36.79 4.69 -2.28
N GLU A 69 -37.11 3.39 -2.41
CA GLU A 69 -37.58 2.55 -1.31
C GLU A 69 -36.52 2.34 -0.21
N GLN A 70 -35.23 2.46 -0.57
CA GLN A 70 -34.10 2.31 0.34
C GLN A 70 -33.55 3.65 0.85
N ASP A 71 -34.23 4.77 0.61
CA ASP A 71 -33.84 6.13 1.04
C ASP A 71 -32.44 6.55 0.56
N ALA A 72 -32.09 6.21 -0.69
CA ALA A 72 -30.83 6.65 -1.27
C ALA A 72 -30.88 8.16 -1.63
N ALA A 73 -29.74 8.86 -1.50
CA ALA A 73 -29.62 10.27 -1.82
C ALA A 73 -29.50 10.52 -3.33
N ALA A 74 -28.69 9.74 -4.02
CA ALA A 74 -28.43 9.92 -5.44
C ALA A 74 -27.96 8.64 -6.13
N LEU A 75 -28.24 8.57 -7.44
CA LEU A 75 -27.70 7.57 -8.37
C LEU A 75 -26.80 8.25 -9.38
N VAL A 76 -25.55 7.79 -9.48
CA VAL A 76 -24.60 8.22 -10.52
C VAL A 76 -24.58 7.19 -11.64
N VAL A 77 -24.81 7.62 -12.88
CA VAL A 77 -24.68 6.77 -14.07
C VAL A 77 -23.69 7.37 -15.06
N ARG A 78 -23.26 6.61 -16.05
CA ARG A 78 -22.33 7.12 -17.09
C ARG A 78 -23.01 8.17 -17.96
N GLY A 79 -22.47 9.38 -18.02
CA GLY A 79 -22.92 10.39 -18.96
C GLY A 79 -22.44 10.17 -20.41
N PRO A 80 -23.09 10.81 -21.41
CA PRO A 80 -24.27 11.67 -21.27
C PRO A 80 -25.55 10.86 -21.00
N VAL A 81 -26.40 11.35 -20.10
CA VAL A 81 -27.64 10.68 -19.70
C VAL A 81 -28.81 11.27 -20.51
N VAL A 82 -29.55 10.41 -21.17
CA VAL A 82 -30.79 10.82 -21.86
C VAL A 82 -31.95 10.76 -20.85
N VAL A 83 -32.53 11.90 -20.55
CA VAL A 83 -33.70 11.99 -19.66
C VAL A 83 -34.96 11.75 -20.49
N THR A 84 -35.48 10.53 -20.43
CA THR A 84 -36.78 10.18 -20.98
C THR A 84 -37.89 10.57 -20.00
N ASP A 85 -39.16 10.60 -20.47
CA ASP A 85 -40.31 10.87 -19.57
C ASP A 85 -40.38 9.84 -18.44
N GLU A 86 -39.99 8.60 -18.69
CA GLU A 86 -39.93 7.52 -17.70
C GLU A 86 -38.89 7.78 -16.61
N VAL A 87 -37.67 8.16 -17.02
CA VAL A 87 -36.58 8.52 -16.10
C VAL A 87 -36.95 9.76 -15.29
N ALA A 88 -37.56 10.77 -15.94
CA ALA A 88 -38.04 11.96 -15.26
C ALA A 88 -39.07 11.63 -14.18
N ALA A 89 -40.05 10.82 -14.54
CA ALA A 89 -41.10 10.36 -13.58
C ALA A 89 -40.51 9.50 -12.45
N ALA A 90 -39.52 8.66 -12.71
CA ALA A 90 -38.84 7.86 -11.68
C ALA A 90 -38.07 8.74 -10.67
N VAL A 91 -37.34 9.76 -11.12
CA VAL A 91 -36.66 10.73 -10.23
C VAL A 91 -37.68 11.48 -9.37
N ASP A 92 -38.79 11.94 -9.97
CA ASP A 92 -39.80 12.72 -9.27
C ASP A 92 -40.56 11.85 -8.23
N ARG A 93 -40.79 10.54 -8.49
CA ARG A 93 -41.41 9.60 -7.54
C ARG A 93 -40.46 9.20 -6.43
N SER A 94 -39.27 8.74 -6.77
CA SER A 94 -38.26 8.22 -5.81
C SER A 94 -37.66 9.32 -4.96
N GLY A 95 -37.52 10.50 -5.54
CA GLY A 95 -36.81 11.63 -4.95
C GLY A 95 -35.26 11.45 -4.91
N VAL A 96 -34.75 10.38 -5.54
CA VAL A 96 -33.31 10.13 -5.71
C VAL A 96 -32.77 11.05 -6.79
N ALA A 97 -31.71 11.81 -6.50
CA ALA A 97 -31.10 12.67 -7.50
C ALA A 97 -30.33 11.83 -8.54
N LEU A 98 -30.52 12.13 -9.82
CA LEU A 98 -29.79 11.47 -10.90
C LEU A 98 -28.61 12.33 -11.33
N LEU A 99 -27.41 11.74 -11.27
CA LEU A 99 -26.15 12.36 -11.60
C LEU A 99 -25.50 11.64 -12.80
N GLY A 100 -24.82 12.41 -13.64
CA GLY A 100 -24.05 11.93 -14.79
C GLY A 100 -22.56 11.95 -14.50
N LEU A 101 -21.86 10.82 -14.62
CA LEU A 101 -20.41 10.77 -14.57
C LEU A 101 -19.82 11.23 -15.91
N ALA A 102 -18.96 12.23 -15.90
CA ALA A 102 -18.35 12.82 -17.10
C ALA A 102 -17.66 11.75 -17.99
N PRO A 103 -17.74 11.90 -19.33
CA PRO A 103 -17.00 11.04 -20.25
C PRO A 103 -15.51 11.05 -19.96
N GLY A 104 -14.88 9.84 -19.91
CA GLY A 104 -13.46 9.69 -19.57
C GLY A 104 -13.16 9.59 -18.07
N ALA A 105 -14.06 9.98 -17.18
CA ALA A 105 -13.88 9.79 -15.74
C ALA A 105 -13.97 8.30 -15.34
N SER A 106 -13.09 7.89 -14.43
CA SER A 106 -13.06 6.52 -13.91
C SER A 106 -13.98 6.35 -12.71
N TRP A 107 -14.77 5.26 -12.66
CA TRP A 107 -15.58 4.88 -11.50
C TRP A 107 -14.76 4.75 -10.22
N ASN A 108 -13.56 4.16 -10.33
CA ASN A 108 -12.67 3.99 -9.19
C ASN A 108 -12.16 5.35 -8.64
N GLN A 109 -11.90 6.29 -9.53
CA GLN A 109 -11.51 7.66 -9.14
C GLN A 109 -12.64 8.38 -8.44
N LEU A 110 -13.86 8.34 -9.01
CA LEU A 110 -15.04 8.94 -8.38
C LEU A 110 -15.27 8.35 -6.99
N ALA A 111 -15.28 7.01 -6.87
CA ALA A 111 -15.46 6.34 -5.58
C ALA A 111 -14.39 6.74 -4.54
N ALA A 112 -13.13 6.86 -4.95
CA ALA A 112 -12.05 7.28 -4.06
C ALA A 112 -12.20 8.73 -3.59
N MET A 113 -12.58 9.66 -4.49
CA MET A 113 -12.81 11.07 -4.17
C MET A 113 -14.01 11.25 -3.25
N LEU A 114 -15.13 10.58 -3.55
CA LEU A 114 -16.32 10.63 -2.70
C LEU A 114 -16.04 10.10 -1.30
N ARG A 115 -15.32 8.97 -1.17
CA ARG A 115 -14.93 8.45 0.15
C ARG A 115 -14.02 9.41 0.91
N SER A 116 -13.10 10.09 0.22
CA SER A 116 -12.24 11.10 0.84
C SER A 116 -13.07 12.29 1.36
N LEU A 117 -13.98 12.82 0.57
CA LEU A 117 -14.87 13.91 0.97
C LEU A 117 -15.78 13.55 2.14
N LEU A 118 -16.29 12.31 2.18
CA LEU A 118 -17.15 11.84 3.27
C LEU A 118 -16.35 11.58 4.55
N ALA A 119 -15.13 11.06 4.46
CA ALA A 119 -14.26 10.82 5.62
C ALA A 119 -13.85 12.12 6.32
N GLU A 120 -13.71 13.22 5.59
CA GLU A 120 -13.43 14.54 6.16
C GLU A 120 -14.60 15.09 7.01
N GLY A 121 -15.83 14.65 6.77
CA GLY A 121 -17.03 15.01 7.55
C GLY A 121 -17.17 14.28 8.90
N GLU A 122 -16.43 13.20 9.14
CA GLU A 122 -16.53 12.39 10.38
C GLU A 122 -15.58 12.83 11.50
N VAL A 123 -14.63 13.71 11.24
CA VAL A 123 -13.68 14.21 12.25
C VAL A 123 -14.36 15.29 13.09
N GLY A 124 -14.50 15.08 14.39
CA GLY A 124 -15.17 15.85 15.47
C GLY A 124 -15.11 17.39 15.41
N PRO A 125 -15.39 18.17 16.46
CA PRO A 125 -15.63 19.61 16.38
C PRO A 125 -14.51 20.27 15.59
N SER A 126 -14.84 20.68 14.36
CA SER A 126 -13.87 21.15 13.38
C SER A 126 -13.29 22.49 13.83
N GLU A 127 -12.03 22.48 14.28
CA GLU A 127 -11.23 23.68 14.31
C GLU A 127 -11.20 24.25 12.90
N THR A 128 -11.67 25.48 12.74
CA THR A 128 -11.53 26.21 11.47
C THR A 128 -10.13 26.83 11.39
N LEU A 129 -9.45 26.63 10.30
CA LEU A 129 -8.16 27.22 10.02
C LEU A 129 -8.34 28.19 8.84
N GLY A 130 -8.21 29.50 9.11
CA GLY A 130 -8.46 30.53 8.09
C GLY A 130 -9.91 30.58 7.59
N GLY A 131 -10.90 30.15 8.40
CA GLY A 131 -12.33 30.13 8.02
C GLY A 131 -12.77 28.89 7.25
N VAL A 132 -11.87 27.95 6.99
CA VAL A 132 -12.12 26.67 6.30
C VAL A 132 -11.96 25.51 7.29
N PRO A 133 -12.77 24.44 7.23
CA PRO A 133 -12.57 23.25 8.05
C PRO A 133 -11.14 22.74 7.93
N ALA A 134 -10.50 22.49 9.06
CA ALA A 134 -9.09 22.11 9.04
C ALA A 134 -8.89 20.73 8.39
N GLY A 135 -8.02 20.66 7.38
CA GLY A 135 -7.78 19.46 6.58
C GLY A 135 -8.55 19.41 5.26
N ASP A 136 -9.57 20.25 5.07
CA ASP A 136 -10.38 20.30 3.85
C ASP A 136 -9.65 21.06 2.74
N LEU A 137 -8.89 20.34 1.92
CA LEU A 137 -8.15 20.90 0.80
C LEU A 137 -9.06 21.31 -0.38
N PHE A 138 -10.25 20.69 -0.54
CA PHE A 138 -11.18 21.07 -1.62
C PHE A 138 -11.85 22.42 -1.31
N ALA A 139 -12.36 22.61 -0.09
CA ALA A 139 -12.87 23.89 0.34
C ALA A 139 -11.80 24.98 0.26
N LEU A 140 -10.56 24.65 0.60
CA LEU A 140 -9.44 25.58 0.50
C LEU A 140 -9.09 25.91 -0.97
N ALA A 141 -9.11 24.92 -1.87
CA ALA A 141 -8.91 25.16 -3.31
C ALA A 141 -9.98 26.09 -3.86
N ASN A 142 -11.25 25.94 -3.46
CA ASN A 142 -12.35 26.82 -3.84
C ASN A 142 -12.15 28.24 -3.29
N ALA A 143 -11.72 28.40 -2.04
CA ALA A 143 -11.42 29.70 -1.46
C ALA A 143 -10.28 30.40 -2.19
N VAL A 144 -9.20 29.68 -2.51
CA VAL A 144 -8.06 30.21 -3.29
C VAL A 144 -8.50 30.63 -4.70
N ALA A 145 -9.29 29.78 -5.38
CA ALA A 145 -9.81 30.09 -6.72
C ALA A 145 -10.67 31.35 -6.74
N SER A 146 -11.51 31.55 -5.71
CA SER A 146 -12.31 32.74 -5.54
C SER A 146 -11.44 33.98 -5.31
N LEU A 147 -10.37 33.85 -4.53
CA LEU A 147 -9.45 34.94 -4.20
C LEU A 147 -8.68 35.46 -5.41
N ILE A 148 -8.28 34.59 -6.34
CA ILE A 148 -7.50 34.94 -7.52
C ILE A 148 -8.33 34.95 -8.82
N SER A 149 -9.64 34.64 -8.72
CA SER A 149 -10.59 34.56 -9.86
C SER A 149 -10.11 33.60 -10.96
N ALA A 150 -9.49 32.48 -10.60
CA ALA A 150 -8.96 31.49 -11.53
C ALA A 150 -9.08 30.06 -10.94
N PRO A 151 -9.37 29.03 -11.76
CA PRO A 151 -9.41 27.67 -11.30
C PRO A 151 -8.03 27.18 -10.86
N VAL A 152 -7.99 26.49 -9.71
CA VAL A 152 -6.73 26.00 -9.11
C VAL A 152 -6.71 24.49 -8.89
N THR A 153 -5.49 23.90 -8.86
CA THR A 153 -5.20 22.57 -8.32
C THR A 153 -4.18 22.70 -7.22
N ILE A 154 -4.29 21.83 -6.20
CA ILE A 154 -3.30 21.62 -5.14
C ILE A 154 -2.66 20.27 -5.42
N GLU A 155 -1.34 20.25 -5.53
CA GLU A 155 -0.56 19.08 -5.91
C GLU A 155 0.51 18.75 -4.85
N ASP A 156 0.81 17.46 -4.66
CA ASP A 156 1.93 17.04 -3.84
C ASP A 156 3.28 17.18 -4.58
N ARG A 157 4.37 16.88 -3.90
CA ARG A 157 5.74 16.94 -4.46
C ARG A 157 5.99 15.95 -5.61
N SER A 158 5.06 15.01 -5.87
CA SER A 158 5.09 14.07 -7.00
C SER A 158 4.17 14.50 -8.14
N SER A 159 3.65 15.74 -8.11
CA SER A 159 2.67 16.29 -9.06
C SER A 159 1.37 15.48 -9.11
N ARG A 160 1.00 14.86 -7.98
CA ARG A 160 -0.29 14.21 -7.80
C ARG A 160 -1.29 15.23 -7.29
N VAL A 161 -2.46 15.31 -7.93
CA VAL A 161 -3.53 16.21 -7.53
C VAL A 161 -4.16 15.73 -6.23
N LEU A 162 -4.07 16.55 -5.19
CA LEU A 162 -4.68 16.34 -3.88
C LEU A 162 -6.09 16.91 -3.83
N ALA A 163 -6.26 18.14 -4.35
CA ALA A 163 -7.54 18.81 -4.44
C ALA A 163 -7.57 19.79 -5.63
N PHE A 164 -8.75 20.20 -6.04
CA PHE A 164 -8.97 21.18 -7.08
C PHE A 164 -10.23 22.01 -6.77
N SER A 165 -10.31 23.22 -7.32
CA SER A 165 -11.50 24.06 -7.21
C SER A 165 -12.57 23.65 -8.22
N GLY A 166 -13.80 24.09 -8.04
CA GLY A 166 -14.84 24.08 -9.08
C GLY A 166 -14.43 24.86 -10.34
N ARG A 167 -15.28 24.87 -11.35
CA ARG A 167 -15.12 25.65 -12.59
C ARG A 167 -13.85 25.30 -13.40
N GLN A 168 -13.40 24.04 -13.36
CA GLN A 168 -12.22 23.59 -14.12
C GLN A 168 -12.47 23.54 -15.64
N ASP A 169 -13.73 23.57 -16.07
CA ASP A 169 -14.18 23.74 -17.45
C ASP A 169 -13.78 25.11 -18.04
N GLU A 170 -13.53 26.14 -17.20
CA GLU A 170 -12.98 27.40 -17.61
C GLU A 170 -11.48 27.36 -17.95
N ALA A 171 -10.80 26.29 -17.56
CA ALA A 171 -9.41 26.03 -17.90
C ALA A 171 -9.30 25.42 -19.32
N ASP A 172 -8.43 24.48 -19.53
CA ASP A 172 -8.21 23.80 -20.80
C ASP A 172 -8.24 22.27 -20.65
N ALA A 173 -8.25 21.57 -21.79
CA ALA A 173 -8.29 20.11 -21.81
C ALA A 173 -7.16 19.45 -21.03
N SER A 174 -5.97 20.07 -20.98
CA SER A 174 -4.84 19.54 -20.21
C SER A 174 -5.09 19.55 -18.69
N ARG A 175 -5.88 20.51 -18.22
CA ARG A 175 -6.29 20.58 -16.81
C ARG A 175 -7.28 19.47 -16.48
N VAL A 176 -8.28 19.27 -17.34
CA VAL A 176 -9.25 18.19 -17.19
C VAL A 176 -8.52 16.83 -17.19
N GLU A 177 -7.58 16.61 -18.12
CA GLU A 177 -6.74 15.41 -18.15
C GLU A 177 -5.94 15.20 -16.84
N THR A 178 -5.34 16.29 -16.32
CA THR A 178 -4.59 16.27 -15.06
C THR A 178 -5.49 15.84 -13.87
N ILE A 179 -6.70 16.37 -13.80
CA ILE A 179 -7.65 16.05 -12.73
C ILE A 179 -8.15 14.62 -12.88
N LEU A 180 -8.56 14.21 -14.07
CA LEU A 180 -9.03 12.86 -14.35
C LEU A 180 -7.94 11.81 -14.12
N GLY A 181 -6.69 12.14 -14.46
CA GLY A 181 -5.52 11.31 -14.19
C GLY A 181 -5.02 11.36 -12.75
N ARG A 182 -5.53 12.29 -11.92
CA ARG A 182 -5.00 12.62 -10.57
C ARG A 182 -3.49 12.90 -10.57
N ARG A 183 -2.92 13.22 -11.69
CA ARG A 183 -1.49 13.49 -11.87
C ARG A 183 -1.27 14.30 -13.13
N VAL A 184 -0.31 15.19 -13.09
CA VAL A 184 0.15 15.89 -14.29
C VAL A 184 0.71 14.86 -15.28
N PRO A 185 0.22 14.82 -16.54
CA PRO A 185 0.75 13.92 -17.56
C PRO A 185 2.26 14.09 -17.74
N ALA A 186 2.97 12.98 -17.95
CA ALA A 186 4.44 12.96 -17.99
C ALA A 186 5.02 13.94 -19.03
N ARG A 187 4.34 14.13 -20.18
CA ARG A 187 4.74 15.08 -21.21
C ARG A 187 4.81 16.53 -20.71
N PHE A 188 3.83 16.95 -19.89
CA PHE A 188 3.83 18.30 -19.31
C PHE A 188 4.84 18.42 -18.17
N SER A 189 4.97 17.41 -17.33
CA SER A 189 5.97 17.40 -16.25
C SER A 189 7.39 17.52 -16.81
N GLN A 190 7.73 16.81 -17.89
CA GLN A 190 9.03 16.90 -18.57
C GLN A 190 9.28 18.27 -19.16
N LEU A 191 8.27 18.89 -19.79
CA LEU A 191 8.39 20.25 -20.33
C LEU A 191 8.60 21.30 -19.23
N LEU A 192 7.90 21.16 -18.11
CA LEU A 192 8.06 22.05 -16.95
C LEU A 192 9.45 21.89 -16.31
N GLU A 193 9.95 20.65 -16.23
CA GLU A 193 11.29 20.35 -15.74
C GLU A 193 12.36 20.94 -16.67
N ALA A 194 12.24 20.76 -17.98
CA ALA A 194 13.15 21.30 -18.98
C ALA A 194 13.17 22.86 -18.97
N ARG A 195 12.06 23.51 -18.61
CA ARG A 195 11.98 24.96 -18.41
C ARG A 195 12.46 25.43 -17.04
N GLY A 196 12.89 24.52 -16.15
CA GLY A 196 13.37 24.85 -14.81
C GLY A 196 12.29 25.32 -13.83
N VAL A 197 11.00 25.12 -14.14
CA VAL A 197 9.88 25.60 -13.31
C VAL A 197 9.94 24.98 -11.91
N PHE A 198 10.16 23.67 -11.81
CA PHE A 198 10.29 23.00 -10.50
C PHE A 198 11.49 23.50 -9.70
N GLN A 199 12.61 23.82 -10.38
CA GLN A 199 13.79 24.40 -9.70
C GLN A 199 13.47 25.78 -9.12
N GLN A 200 12.67 26.60 -9.82
CA GLN A 200 12.23 27.89 -9.31
C GLN A 200 11.28 27.71 -8.12
N LEU A 201 10.29 26.80 -8.22
CA LEU A 201 9.38 26.49 -7.12
C LEU A 201 10.12 25.92 -5.88
N TYR A 202 11.21 25.17 -6.10
CA TYR A 202 12.03 24.68 -4.97
C TYR A 202 12.86 25.75 -4.28
N ARG A 203 13.12 26.88 -4.92
CA ARG A 203 14.03 27.94 -4.42
C ARG A 203 13.32 29.19 -3.94
N SER A 204 12.07 29.40 -4.33
CA SER A 204 11.35 30.65 -4.08
C SER A 204 9.93 30.38 -3.61
N ASP A 205 9.42 31.24 -2.74
CA ASP A 205 8.01 31.28 -2.34
C ASP A 205 7.19 32.25 -3.22
N GLU A 206 7.84 32.94 -4.16
CA GLU A 206 7.16 33.84 -5.09
C GLU A 206 6.43 33.05 -6.18
N PRO A 207 5.23 33.50 -6.61
CA PRO A 207 4.51 32.88 -7.70
C PRO A 207 5.32 32.87 -9.00
N VAL A 208 5.43 31.71 -9.62
CA VAL A 208 6.12 31.50 -10.90
C VAL A 208 5.09 31.52 -12.01
N THR A 209 5.28 32.44 -13.00
CA THR A 209 4.42 32.49 -14.19
C THR A 209 4.98 31.60 -15.28
N ILE A 210 4.15 30.73 -15.83
CA ILE A 210 4.48 29.77 -16.87
C ILE A 210 3.61 30.10 -18.10
N GLU A 211 4.25 30.43 -19.22
CA GLU A 211 3.57 30.59 -20.50
C GLU A 211 2.88 29.31 -20.95
N GLY A 212 1.86 29.42 -21.78
CA GLY A 212 1.11 28.27 -22.28
C GLY A 212 2.02 27.19 -22.89
N LEU A 213 1.77 25.94 -22.51
CA LEU A 213 2.47 24.78 -23.05
C LEU A 213 1.76 24.33 -24.34
N PRO A 214 2.49 23.76 -25.33
CA PRO A 214 1.89 23.18 -26.52
C PRO A 214 1.05 21.96 -26.16
N ALA A 215 -0.17 21.88 -26.69
CA ALA A 215 -1.07 20.75 -26.60
C ALA A 215 -0.93 19.83 -27.82
N ASP A 216 -1.43 18.58 -27.72
CA ASP A 216 -1.30 17.56 -28.77
C ASP A 216 -2.05 17.91 -30.07
N ASP A 217 -3.06 18.78 -29.99
CA ASP A 217 -3.85 19.28 -31.13
C ASP A 217 -3.24 20.52 -31.83
N GLY A 218 -2.02 20.91 -31.42
CA GLY A 218 -1.33 22.11 -31.96
C GLY A 218 -1.80 23.44 -31.36
N THR A 219 -2.70 23.41 -30.39
CA THR A 219 -3.09 24.58 -29.59
C THR A 219 -2.12 24.79 -28.43
N PHE A 220 -2.28 25.93 -27.74
CA PHE A 220 -1.55 26.20 -26.50
C PHE A 220 -2.50 26.10 -25.30
N CYS A 221 -2.05 25.41 -24.26
CA CYS A 221 -2.72 25.47 -22.97
C CYS A 221 -2.73 26.90 -22.42
N LEU A 222 -3.70 27.21 -21.57
CA LEU A 222 -3.72 28.51 -20.88
C LEU A 222 -2.42 28.67 -20.06
N PRO A 223 -1.93 29.94 -19.94
CA PRO A 223 -0.84 30.23 -19.02
C PRO A 223 -1.15 29.75 -17.59
N ARG A 224 -0.12 29.41 -16.85
CA ARG A 224 -0.23 28.97 -15.46
C ARG A 224 0.54 29.91 -14.54
N VAL A 225 0.04 30.05 -13.32
CA VAL A 225 0.81 30.60 -12.21
C VAL A 225 0.89 29.54 -11.16
N ALA A 226 2.10 29.23 -10.70
CA ALA A 226 2.33 28.23 -9.67
C ALA A 226 3.03 28.86 -8.46
N VAL A 227 2.69 28.40 -7.26
CA VAL A 227 3.35 28.79 -6.01
C VAL A 227 3.71 27.56 -5.20
N ALA A 228 4.88 27.59 -4.56
CA ALA A 228 5.33 26.54 -3.69
C ALA A 228 4.52 26.49 -2.39
N VAL A 229 4.19 25.28 -1.93
CA VAL A 229 3.61 25.03 -0.62
C VAL A 229 4.69 24.46 0.30
N ARG A 230 5.02 25.18 1.36
CA ARG A 230 6.13 24.85 2.26
C ARG A 230 5.75 24.92 3.72
N ALA A 231 6.40 24.07 4.53
CA ALA A 231 6.41 24.16 5.99
C ALA A 231 7.87 24.37 6.45
N GLY A 232 8.25 25.61 6.74
CA GLY A 232 9.65 25.98 6.90
C GLY A 232 10.45 25.70 5.63
N ASP A 233 11.54 24.94 5.73
CA ASP A 233 12.38 24.57 4.59
C ASP A 233 11.82 23.34 3.81
N GLU A 234 10.82 22.64 4.36
CA GLU A 234 10.26 21.45 3.71
C GLU A 234 9.28 21.85 2.60
N PHE A 235 9.56 21.40 1.37
CA PHE A 235 8.64 21.52 0.23
C PHE A 235 7.59 20.41 0.34
N LEU A 236 6.31 20.80 0.48
CA LEU A 236 5.18 19.87 0.61
C LEU A 236 4.48 19.60 -0.70
N GLY A 237 4.47 20.60 -1.60
CA GLY A 237 3.77 20.56 -2.86
C GLY A 237 3.66 21.93 -3.51
N SER A 238 2.67 22.11 -4.36
CA SER A 238 2.44 23.37 -5.09
C SER A 238 0.96 23.61 -5.39
N ILE A 239 0.61 24.87 -5.57
CA ILE A 239 -0.71 25.29 -6.06
C ILE A 239 -0.53 25.83 -7.48
N TRP A 240 -1.41 25.40 -8.40
CA TRP A 240 -1.38 25.79 -9.81
C TRP A 240 -2.68 26.45 -10.21
N ALA A 241 -2.61 27.68 -10.67
CA ALA A 241 -3.74 28.43 -11.21
C ALA A 241 -3.68 28.47 -12.74
N ALA A 242 -4.82 28.27 -13.43
CA ALA A 242 -4.95 28.54 -14.86
C ALA A 242 -5.45 29.96 -15.05
N VAL A 243 -4.64 30.81 -15.66
CA VAL A 243 -4.92 32.24 -15.75
C VAL A 243 -5.03 32.69 -17.22
N ARG A 244 -5.97 33.58 -17.51
CA ARG A 244 -6.08 34.18 -18.87
C ARG A 244 -5.23 35.44 -19.03
N SER A 245 -4.88 36.06 -17.91
CA SER A 245 -4.01 37.24 -17.83
C SER A 245 -3.12 37.15 -16.61
N PRO A 246 -1.95 37.82 -16.59
CA PRO A 246 -1.10 37.86 -15.41
C PRO A 246 -1.86 38.32 -14.17
N LEU A 247 -1.54 37.70 -13.01
CA LEU A 247 -2.11 38.12 -11.72
C LEU A 247 -1.66 39.57 -11.40
N SER A 248 -2.55 40.35 -10.80
CA SER A 248 -2.17 41.63 -10.22
C SER A 248 -1.18 41.41 -9.05
N PRO A 249 -0.41 42.46 -8.67
CA PRO A 249 0.47 42.35 -7.50
C PRO A 249 -0.26 41.91 -6.22
N ASP A 250 -1.49 42.43 -6.01
CA ASP A 250 -2.32 42.08 -4.85
C ASP A 250 -2.77 40.62 -4.92
N SER A 251 -3.23 40.13 -6.10
CA SER A 251 -3.60 38.74 -6.31
C SER A 251 -2.40 37.79 -6.16
N SER A 252 -1.21 38.19 -6.61
CA SER A 252 0.03 37.42 -6.45
C SER A 252 0.42 37.31 -4.97
N ALA A 253 0.32 38.41 -4.22
CA ALA A 253 0.58 38.40 -2.76
C ALA A 253 -0.43 37.50 -2.02
N ALA A 254 -1.72 37.64 -2.36
CA ALA A 254 -2.78 36.82 -1.81
C ALA A 254 -2.59 35.31 -2.13
N PHE A 255 -2.16 34.98 -3.35
CA PHE A 255 -1.88 33.61 -3.78
C PHE A 255 -0.70 33.00 -3.01
N ARG A 256 0.35 33.78 -2.78
CA ARG A 256 1.48 33.37 -1.93
C ARG A 256 1.06 33.14 -0.47
N ASP A 257 0.22 34.02 0.10
CA ASP A 257 -0.25 33.84 1.48
C ASP A 257 -1.21 32.67 1.61
N ALA A 258 -2.02 32.38 0.58
CA ALA A 258 -2.84 31.17 0.51
C ALA A 258 -2.00 29.89 0.55
N ALA A 259 -0.81 29.87 -0.07
CA ALA A 259 0.08 28.71 0.00
C ALA A 259 0.51 28.35 1.42
N LYS A 260 0.68 29.34 2.30
CA LYS A 260 0.97 29.10 3.74
C LYS A 260 -0.19 28.41 4.43
N LEU A 261 -1.43 28.79 4.10
CA LEU A 261 -2.62 28.14 4.66
C LEU A 261 -2.78 26.71 4.14
N VAL A 262 -2.53 26.49 2.84
CA VAL A 262 -2.49 25.14 2.25
C VAL A 262 -1.44 24.28 2.95
N ALA A 263 -0.27 24.82 3.26
CA ALA A 263 0.77 24.09 3.98
C ALA A 263 0.29 23.61 5.35
N LEU A 264 -0.40 24.47 6.11
CA LEU A 264 -0.96 24.09 7.41
C LEU A 264 -2.00 22.98 7.29
N HIS A 265 -2.88 23.04 6.29
CA HIS A 265 -3.86 21.98 6.02
C HIS A 265 -3.19 20.66 5.61
N MET A 266 -2.19 20.69 4.74
CA MET A 266 -1.42 19.50 4.33
C MET A 266 -0.68 18.87 5.51
N MET A 267 -0.07 19.68 6.39
CA MET A 267 0.60 19.21 7.60
C MET A 267 -0.38 18.54 8.56
N ARG A 268 -1.58 19.10 8.70
CA ARG A 268 -2.62 18.52 9.56
C ARG A 268 -3.14 17.21 9.02
N GLN A 269 -3.41 17.11 7.71
CA GLN A 269 -3.76 15.82 7.08
C GLN A 269 -2.68 14.77 7.30
N ARG A 270 -1.41 15.14 7.12
CA ARG A 270 -0.29 14.24 7.43
C ARG A 270 -0.30 13.79 8.89
N ALA A 271 -0.44 14.73 9.83
CA ALA A 271 -0.47 14.40 11.25
C ALA A 271 -1.65 13.49 11.59
N GLY A 272 -2.84 13.73 11.03
CA GLY A 272 -4.01 12.87 11.20
C GLY A 272 -3.77 11.46 10.65
N ALA A 273 -3.25 11.35 9.44
CA ALA A 273 -2.92 10.06 8.83
C ALA A 273 -1.82 9.31 9.61
N ASP A 274 -0.85 10.04 10.18
CA ASP A 274 0.20 9.44 11.00
C ASP A 274 -0.34 8.93 12.34
N VAL A 275 -1.28 9.65 12.97
CA VAL A 275 -1.94 9.22 14.21
C VAL A 275 -2.79 7.97 13.95
N GLU A 276 -3.59 7.96 12.88
CA GLU A 276 -4.41 6.80 12.52
C GLU A 276 -3.52 5.58 12.20
N ARG A 277 -2.44 5.80 11.45
CA ARG A 277 -1.47 4.75 11.12
C ARG A 277 -0.81 4.18 12.38
N ARG A 278 -0.41 5.04 13.34
CA ARG A 278 0.15 4.61 14.62
C ARG A 278 -0.86 3.83 15.44
N LEU A 279 -2.09 4.34 15.56
CA LEU A 279 -3.15 3.64 16.29
C LEU A 279 -3.44 2.26 15.68
N ARG A 280 -3.50 2.16 14.35
CA ARG A 280 -3.67 0.88 13.66
C ARG A 280 -2.47 -0.04 13.88
N ALA A 281 -1.25 0.50 13.85
CA ALA A 281 -0.03 -0.26 14.14
C ALA A 281 -0.02 -0.80 15.58
N ASP A 282 -0.43 0.01 16.56
CA ASP A 282 -0.55 -0.39 17.95
C ASP A 282 -1.59 -1.51 18.12
N LEU A 283 -2.74 -1.40 17.46
CA LEU A 283 -3.79 -2.43 17.49
C LEU A 283 -3.30 -3.74 16.86
N VAL A 284 -2.66 -3.67 15.69
CA VAL A 284 -2.09 -4.87 15.01
C VAL A 284 -0.99 -5.48 15.88
N SER A 285 -0.06 -4.68 16.42
CA SER A 285 1.00 -5.15 17.33
C SER A 285 0.41 -5.88 18.53
N THR A 286 -0.53 -5.22 19.24
CA THR A 286 -1.18 -5.80 20.42
C THR A 286 -1.91 -7.10 20.09
N ALA A 287 -2.61 -7.16 18.96
CA ALA A 287 -3.35 -8.35 18.53
C ALA A 287 -2.41 -9.54 18.23
N VAL A 288 -1.30 -9.29 17.53
CA VAL A 288 -0.36 -10.36 17.13
C VAL A 288 0.65 -10.72 18.22
N GLU A 289 0.90 -9.85 19.20
CA GLU A 289 1.73 -10.15 20.37
C GLU A 289 1.00 -11.03 21.39
N GLY A 290 -0.33 -10.92 21.42
CA GLY A 290 -1.13 -11.63 22.42
C GLY A 290 -1.14 -10.94 23.78
N GLY A 291 -1.67 -11.63 24.80
CA GLY A 291 -1.76 -11.10 26.15
C GLY A 291 -3.09 -10.40 26.46
N PRO A 292 -3.21 -9.68 27.59
CA PRO A 292 -4.49 -9.17 28.11
C PRO A 292 -5.20 -8.18 27.19
N GLY A 293 -4.48 -7.43 26.36
CA GLY A 293 -5.02 -6.44 25.43
C GLY A 293 -5.43 -7.00 24.07
N ALA A 294 -5.02 -8.21 23.72
CA ALA A 294 -5.18 -8.76 22.37
C ALA A 294 -6.66 -8.91 21.97
N ALA A 295 -7.50 -9.39 22.86
CA ALA A 295 -8.93 -9.54 22.59
C ALA A 295 -9.63 -8.22 22.29
N GLU A 296 -9.25 -7.14 22.96
CA GLU A 296 -9.77 -5.79 22.69
C GLU A 296 -9.26 -5.25 21.36
N ALA A 297 -7.99 -5.43 21.07
CA ALA A 297 -7.40 -5.03 19.80
C ALA A 297 -8.08 -5.74 18.61
N VAL A 298 -8.29 -7.06 18.72
CA VAL A 298 -8.98 -7.87 17.71
C VAL A 298 -10.43 -7.40 17.49
N ARG A 299 -11.16 -7.09 18.57
CA ARG A 299 -12.52 -6.52 18.47
C ARG A 299 -12.54 -5.18 17.74
N ARG A 300 -11.62 -4.26 18.09
CA ARG A 300 -11.49 -2.95 17.44
C ARG A 300 -11.11 -3.04 15.97
N LEU A 301 -10.34 -4.07 15.60
CA LEU A 301 -10.04 -4.38 14.21
C LEU A 301 -11.22 -5.06 13.47
N GLY A 302 -12.30 -5.43 14.17
CA GLY A 302 -13.47 -6.10 13.60
C GLY A 302 -13.23 -7.57 13.22
N LEU A 303 -12.27 -8.24 13.90
CA LEU A 303 -11.79 -9.59 13.55
C LEU A 303 -12.18 -10.67 14.57
N ALA A 304 -13.00 -10.35 15.61
CA ALA A 304 -13.25 -11.21 16.76
C ALA A 304 -13.85 -12.58 16.41
N ASP A 305 -14.70 -12.64 15.38
CA ASP A 305 -15.47 -13.83 15.03
C ASP A 305 -15.01 -14.47 13.72
N GLN A 306 -13.77 -14.24 13.33
CA GLN A 306 -13.23 -14.71 12.05
C GLN A 306 -11.97 -15.54 12.25
N ALA A 307 -11.84 -16.61 11.45
CA ALA A 307 -10.57 -17.29 11.27
C ALA A 307 -9.60 -16.37 10.53
N CYS A 308 -8.40 -16.22 11.06
CA CYS A 308 -7.39 -15.31 10.53
C CYS A 308 -6.05 -16.01 10.35
N VAL A 309 -5.25 -15.48 9.42
CA VAL A 309 -3.86 -15.85 9.19
C VAL A 309 -3.00 -14.61 9.34
N VAL A 310 -1.87 -14.73 10.04
CA VAL A 310 -0.87 -13.67 10.10
C VAL A 310 0.14 -13.84 8.97
N LEU A 311 0.39 -12.77 8.25
CA LEU A 311 1.48 -12.68 7.26
C LEU A 311 2.61 -11.84 7.87
N ALA A 312 3.85 -12.29 7.73
CA ALA A 312 5.05 -11.55 8.07
C ALA A 312 5.85 -11.27 6.79
N LEU A 313 6.05 -10.00 6.44
CA LEU A 313 6.69 -9.58 5.21
C LEU A 313 7.90 -8.72 5.49
N ALA A 314 9.01 -9.00 4.78
CA ALA A 314 10.22 -8.19 4.84
C ALA A 314 10.90 -8.09 3.49
N LEU A 315 11.77 -7.06 3.35
CA LEU A 315 12.65 -6.94 2.19
C LEU A 315 13.71 -8.04 2.21
N ALA A 316 14.03 -8.58 1.03
CA ALA A 316 15.00 -9.67 0.86
C ALA A 316 16.44 -9.23 1.12
N HIS A 317 16.74 -7.95 0.93
CA HIS A 317 18.09 -7.38 1.08
C HIS A 317 18.08 -6.21 2.05
N SER A 318 19.04 -6.17 2.97
CA SER A 318 19.41 -4.98 3.75
C SER A 318 20.57 -4.29 3.06
N HIS A 319 20.42 -3.00 2.76
CA HIS A 319 21.50 -2.21 2.19
C HIS A 319 22.42 -1.66 3.30
N GLY A 320 23.67 -1.40 2.95
CA GLY A 320 24.81 -1.14 3.82
C GLY A 320 24.70 0.01 4.85
N ASP A 321 25.77 0.20 5.62
CA ASP A 321 25.91 1.03 6.84
C ASP A 321 25.87 2.56 6.62
N ASP A 322 25.55 3.05 5.42
CA ASP A 322 25.45 4.49 5.13
C ASP A 322 24.11 5.07 5.69
N PRO A 323 24.13 6.20 6.45
CA PRO A 323 22.92 6.85 6.96
C PRO A 323 21.87 7.19 5.90
N ALA A 324 22.31 7.56 4.68
CA ALA A 324 21.39 7.82 3.57
C ALA A 324 20.74 6.54 3.04
N ALA A 325 21.46 5.41 3.04
CA ALA A 325 20.94 4.09 2.70
C ALA A 325 19.93 3.63 3.76
N HIS A 326 20.18 3.89 5.04
CA HIS A 326 19.25 3.58 6.13
C HIS A 326 17.92 4.33 6.01
N ALA A 327 17.96 5.65 5.73
CA ALA A 327 16.74 6.44 5.54
C ALA A 327 15.93 5.95 4.33
N ARG A 328 16.58 5.57 3.21
CA ARG A 328 15.91 4.98 2.04
C ARG A 328 15.25 3.65 2.39
N LEU A 329 15.94 2.80 3.13
CA LEU A 329 15.43 1.49 3.57
C LEU A 329 14.19 1.63 4.45
N LEU A 330 14.18 2.60 5.39
CA LEU A 330 13.00 2.88 6.21
C LEU A 330 11.82 3.35 5.36
N ALA A 331 12.06 4.24 4.39
CA ALA A 331 11.02 4.70 3.47
C ALA A 331 10.48 3.56 2.59
N GLU A 332 11.35 2.69 2.09
CA GLU A 332 10.98 1.52 1.29
C GLU A 332 10.15 0.51 2.10
N ARG A 333 10.55 0.21 3.35
CA ARG A 333 9.78 -0.64 4.27
C ARG A 333 8.38 -0.10 4.50
N GLN A 334 8.26 1.21 4.75
CA GLN A 334 6.97 1.86 4.94
C GLN A 334 6.12 1.81 3.67
N GLN A 335 6.70 2.08 2.51
CA GLN A 335 6.01 2.00 1.23
C GLN A 335 5.47 0.60 0.94
N VAL A 336 6.25 -0.44 1.23
CA VAL A 336 5.85 -1.83 1.06
C VAL A 336 4.74 -2.21 2.05
N ALA A 337 4.81 -1.75 3.30
CA ALA A 337 3.76 -1.99 4.29
C ALA A 337 2.44 -1.30 3.92
N ASP A 338 2.49 -0.06 3.42
CA ASP A 338 1.31 0.68 2.94
C ASP A 338 0.70 0.01 1.69
N ALA A 339 1.53 -0.47 0.77
CA ALA A 339 1.08 -1.23 -0.40
C ALA A 339 0.42 -2.56 -0.01
N LEU A 340 0.98 -3.26 0.99
CA LEU A 340 0.39 -4.49 1.54
C LEU A 340 -0.98 -4.20 2.16
N ALA A 341 -1.09 -3.15 2.97
CA ALA A 341 -2.35 -2.75 3.59
C ALA A 341 -3.42 -2.44 2.53
N MET A 342 -3.05 -1.71 1.48
CA MET A 342 -3.95 -1.38 0.36
C MET A 342 -4.38 -2.63 -0.41
N HIS A 343 -3.44 -3.52 -0.74
CA HIS A 343 -3.74 -4.78 -1.45
C HIS A 343 -4.69 -5.66 -0.64
N LEU A 344 -4.40 -5.85 0.64
CA LEU A 344 -5.21 -6.71 1.51
C LEU A 344 -6.61 -6.13 1.77
N THR A 345 -6.74 -4.81 1.94
CA THR A 345 -8.05 -4.15 2.10
C THR A 345 -8.91 -4.30 0.83
N ALA A 346 -8.29 -4.33 -0.36
CA ALA A 346 -9.01 -4.60 -1.61
C ALA A 346 -9.50 -6.05 -1.71
N VAL A 347 -8.79 -7.00 -1.06
CA VAL A 347 -9.18 -8.42 -1.03
C VAL A 347 -10.18 -8.72 0.09
N HIS A 348 -10.00 -8.08 1.25
CA HIS A 348 -10.87 -8.24 2.40
C HIS A 348 -10.94 -6.93 3.22
N PRO A 349 -12.12 -6.28 3.34
CA PRO A 349 -12.25 -4.95 3.96
C PRO A 349 -11.75 -4.86 5.41
N ARG A 350 -11.77 -5.99 6.15
CA ARG A 350 -11.34 -6.06 7.56
C ARG A 350 -9.87 -6.47 7.73
N ALA A 351 -9.15 -6.74 6.64
CA ALA A 351 -7.71 -7.02 6.75
C ALA A 351 -6.99 -5.79 7.31
N ALA A 352 -6.06 -6.04 8.23
CA ALA A 352 -5.28 -4.99 8.87
C ALA A 352 -3.79 -5.27 8.71
N ALA A 353 -3.00 -4.24 8.38
CA ALA A 353 -1.56 -4.38 8.25
C ALA A 353 -0.84 -3.20 8.89
N ALA A 354 0.34 -3.46 9.45
CA ALA A 354 1.20 -2.45 10.04
C ALA A 354 2.67 -2.85 9.96
N LEU A 355 3.54 -1.85 9.88
CA LEU A 355 4.98 -2.03 10.01
C LEU A 355 5.35 -2.03 11.50
N ILE A 356 5.96 -3.10 11.98
CA ILE A 356 6.43 -3.27 13.36
C ILE A 356 7.92 -3.62 13.29
N GLY A 357 8.75 -2.68 13.67
CA GLY A 357 10.20 -2.81 13.48
C GLY A 357 10.59 -2.85 12.01
N ASP A 358 11.15 -3.96 11.55
CA ASP A 358 11.59 -4.18 10.17
C ASP A 358 10.67 -5.14 9.38
N VAL A 359 9.56 -5.59 9.99
CA VAL A 359 8.61 -6.53 9.42
C VAL A 359 7.23 -5.89 9.29
N ALA A 360 6.63 -5.97 8.11
CA ALA A 360 5.24 -5.65 7.93
C ALA A 360 4.38 -6.87 8.28
N TYR A 361 3.60 -6.75 9.35
CA TYR A 361 2.63 -7.77 9.74
C TYR A 361 1.27 -7.44 9.18
N ALA A 362 0.56 -8.47 8.74
CA ALA A 362 -0.83 -8.33 8.35
C ALA A 362 -1.68 -9.46 8.96
N ILE A 363 -2.87 -9.09 9.42
CA ILE A 363 -3.90 -10.02 9.86
C ILE A 363 -4.91 -10.10 8.74
N LEU A 364 -5.01 -11.26 8.11
CA LEU A 364 -5.89 -11.52 6.98
C LEU A 364 -7.00 -12.49 7.42
N PRO A 365 -8.29 -12.10 7.35
CA PRO A 365 -9.38 -13.05 7.47
C PRO A 365 -9.31 -14.10 6.37
N ALA A 366 -9.04 -15.35 6.76
CA ALA A 366 -8.92 -16.47 5.83
C ALA A 366 -9.16 -17.79 6.57
N GLU A 367 -9.97 -18.66 5.96
CA GLU A 367 -10.31 -19.98 6.50
C GLU A 367 -9.24 -21.04 6.19
N SER A 368 -8.26 -20.72 5.33
CA SER A 368 -7.19 -21.64 4.95
C SER A 368 -5.88 -20.90 4.66
N GLU A 369 -4.77 -21.56 4.99
CA GLU A 369 -3.42 -21.09 4.67
C GLU A 369 -3.18 -21.00 3.16
N ASP A 370 -3.80 -21.87 2.35
CA ASP A 370 -3.68 -21.86 0.89
C ASP A 370 -4.24 -20.57 0.28
N ARG A 371 -5.35 -20.04 0.84
CA ARG A 371 -5.89 -18.75 0.41
C ARG A 371 -4.93 -17.61 0.74
N ALA A 372 -4.41 -17.59 1.97
CA ALA A 372 -3.45 -16.60 2.41
C ALA A 372 -2.15 -16.64 1.57
N LEU A 373 -1.66 -17.85 1.26
CA LEU A 373 -0.47 -18.07 0.42
C LEU A 373 -0.67 -17.50 -1.01
N ARG A 374 -1.83 -17.75 -1.63
CA ARG A 374 -2.14 -17.19 -2.96
C ARG A 374 -2.17 -15.67 -2.95
N ILE A 375 -2.82 -15.06 -1.95
CA ILE A 375 -2.91 -13.59 -1.80
C ILE A 375 -1.51 -12.99 -1.61
N ALA A 376 -0.68 -13.60 -0.77
CA ALA A 376 0.70 -13.19 -0.54
C ALA A 376 1.57 -13.31 -1.80
N ALA A 377 1.41 -14.39 -2.57
CA ALA A 377 2.11 -14.59 -3.85
C ALA A 377 1.68 -13.58 -4.93
N ASP A 378 0.36 -13.27 -5.01
CA ASP A 378 -0.16 -12.26 -5.91
C ASP A 378 0.37 -10.86 -5.55
N PHE A 379 0.36 -10.50 -4.27
CA PHE A 379 0.97 -9.26 -3.80
C PHE A 379 2.44 -9.14 -4.22
N ARG A 380 3.23 -10.20 -3.97
CA ARG A 380 4.65 -10.22 -4.35
C ARG A 380 4.86 -10.02 -5.85
N THR A 381 4.03 -10.64 -6.67
CA THR A 381 4.09 -10.47 -8.13
C THR A 381 3.86 -9.02 -8.56
N ARG A 382 2.98 -8.30 -7.86
CA ARG A 382 2.64 -6.91 -8.16
C ARG A 382 3.68 -5.90 -7.67
N ILE A 383 4.30 -6.16 -6.50
CA ILE A 383 5.27 -5.22 -5.90
C ILE A 383 6.71 -5.47 -6.36
N GLY A 384 6.97 -6.60 -7.00
CA GLY A 384 8.31 -7.00 -7.45
C GLY A 384 8.98 -8.02 -6.54
N ASN A 385 10.09 -8.59 -7.04
CA ASN A 385 10.75 -9.76 -6.45
C ASN A 385 11.57 -9.49 -5.17
N GLN A 386 11.47 -8.30 -4.59
CA GLN A 386 12.33 -7.86 -3.47
C GLN A 386 11.78 -8.21 -2.08
N VAL A 387 10.64 -8.89 -1.98
CA VAL A 387 10.02 -9.20 -0.70
C VAL A 387 9.97 -10.69 -0.42
N LEU A 388 10.14 -11.06 0.87
CA LEU A 388 9.93 -12.38 1.44
C LEU A 388 8.66 -12.35 2.29
N VAL A 389 7.83 -13.40 2.21
CA VAL A 389 6.58 -13.47 2.96
C VAL A 389 6.45 -14.81 3.66
N GLY A 390 6.38 -14.76 4.98
CA GLY A 390 6.00 -15.89 5.83
C GLY A 390 4.49 -15.89 6.08
N VAL A 391 3.87 -17.05 5.91
CA VAL A 391 2.43 -17.28 6.17
C VAL A 391 2.30 -18.14 7.41
N GLY A 392 1.62 -17.63 8.43
CA GLY A 392 1.34 -18.35 9.67
C GLY A 392 0.20 -19.36 9.51
N GLU A 393 -0.05 -20.11 10.58
CA GLU A 393 -1.16 -21.05 10.66
C GLU A 393 -2.50 -20.29 10.79
N VAL A 394 -3.60 -20.93 10.36
CA VAL A 394 -4.95 -20.42 10.62
C VAL A 394 -5.19 -20.40 12.13
N SER A 395 -5.69 -19.31 12.64
CA SER A 395 -5.97 -19.11 14.06
C SER A 395 -7.27 -18.31 14.25
N ASP A 396 -7.87 -18.43 15.41
CA ASP A 396 -8.92 -17.51 15.86
C ASP A 396 -8.30 -16.18 16.34
N GLY A 397 -9.16 -15.17 16.55
CA GLY A 397 -8.70 -13.87 17.00
C GLY A 397 -7.95 -13.84 18.32
N LEU A 398 -8.07 -14.89 19.17
CA LEU A 398 -7.41 -14.96 20.47
C LEU A 398 -6.03 -15.64 20.39
N THR A 399 -5.76 -16.38 19.32
CA THR A 399 -4.54 -17.18 19.12
C THR A 399 -3.66 -16.63 17.98
N LEU A 400 -3.84 -15.37 17.58
CA LEU A 400 -3.05 -14.70 16.53
C LEU A 400 -1.54 -14.70 16.82
N SER A 401 -1.14 -14.70 18.09
CA SER A 401 0.28 -14.80 18.48
C SER A 401 0.94 -16.10 18.02
N ARG A 402 0.19 -17.20 17.96
CA ARG A 402 0.68 -18.47 17.42
C ARG A 402 0.86 -18.38 15.90
N SER A 403 -0.12 -17.81 15.20
CA SER A 403 -0.02 -17.57 13.75
C SER A 403 1.16 -16.68 13.42
N ARG A 404 1.39 -15.61 14.23
CA ARG A 404 2.57 -14.76 14.11
C ARG A 404 3.86 -15.53 14.30
N ALA A 405 3.99 -16.31 15.38
CA ALA A 405 5.20 -17.08 15.62
C ALA A 405 5.54 -18.02 14.45
N GLY A 406 4.52 -18.67 13.86
CA GLY A 406 4.69 -19.44 12.63
C GLY A 406 5.16 -18.60 11.45
N ALA A 407 4.54 -17.44 11.20
CA ALA A 407 4.94 -16.53 10.13
C ALA A 407 6.39 -16.02 10.31
N ASP A 408 6.77 -15.68 11.54
CA ASP A 408 8.13 -15.24 11.89
C ASP A 408 9.17 -16.35 11.66
N LEU A 409 8.86 -17.58 12.05
CA LEU A 409 9.72 -18.73 11.79
C LEU A 409 9.94 -18.92 10.29
N VAL A 410 8.87 -18.91 9.51
CA VAL A 410 8.96 -18.99 8.04
C VAL A 410 9.82 -17.87 7.50
N LEU A 411 9.58 -16.62 7.89
CA LEU A 411 10.34 -15.46 7.41
C LEU A 411 11.84 -15.58 7.76
N ARG A 412 12.18 -16.11 8.95
CA ARG A 412 13.57 -16.39 9.34
C ARG A 412 14.22 -17.44 8.44
N VAL A 413 13.50 -18.51 8.11
CA VAL A 413 13.98 -19.56 7.18
C VAL A 413 14.24 -18.99 5.80
N LEU A 414 13.31 -18.14 5.30
CA LEU A 414 13.44 -17.44 4.01
C LEU A 414 14.65 -16.51 4.00
N ARG A 415 14.82 -15.69 5.03
CA ARG A 415 15.98 -14.78 5.19
C ARG A 415 17.32 -15.52 5.27
N ALA A 416 17.31 -16.72 5.86
CA ALA A 416 18.50 -17.57 5.91
C ALA A 416 18.83 -18.25 4.57
N GLY A 417 18.02 -18.04 3.53
CA GLY A 417 18.21 -18.66 2.20
C GLY A 417 18.04 -20.18 2.20
N ARG A 418 17.31 -20.73 3.21
CA ARG A 418 17.12 -22.18 3.37
C ARG A 418 15.90 -22.72 2.64
N ALA A 419 15.05 -21.85 2.08
CA ALA A 419 13.88 -22.24 1.32
C ALA A 419 14.03 -21.84 -0.16
N SER A 420 13.48 -22.68 -1.04
CA SER A 420 13.54 -22.45 -2.49
C SER A 420 12.50 -21.44 -3.00
N ARG A 421 11.50 -21.10 -2.17
CA ARG A 421 10.40 -20.18 -2.54
C ARG A 421 10.43 -18.94 -1.65
N PRO A 422 10.15 -17.76 -2.19
CA PRO A 422 10.17 -16.50 -1.43
C PRO A 422 8.87 -16.24 -0.64
N VAL A 423 7.83 -17.04 -0.85
CA VAL A 423 6.58 -17.06 -0.10
C VAL A 423 6.35 -18.51 0.34
N ALA A 424 6.22 -18.71 1.63
CA ALA A 424 6.04 -20.05 2.21
C ALA A 424 5.16 -20.00 3.46
N ARG A 425 4.58 -21.12 3.82
CA ARG A 425 3.89 -21.38 5.09
C ARG A 425 4.70 -22.34 5.96
N VAL A 426 4.28 -22.51 7.21
CA VAL A 426 4.98 -23.34 8.20
C VAL A 426 5.23 -24.76 7.69
N SER A 427 4.21 -25.40 7.09
CA SER A 427 4.33 -26.78 6.56
C SER A 427 5.32 -26.92 5.40
N ASP A 428 5.58 -25.85 4.63
CA ASP A 428 6.51 -25.87 3.50
C ASP A 428 7.99 -25.84 3.93
N VAL A 429 8.26 -25.37 5.16
CA VAL A 429 9.63 -25.17 5.70
C VAL A 429 9.82 -25.77 7.09
N HIS A 430 9.00 -26.75 7.44
CA HIS A 430 8.98 -27.33 8.78
C HIS A 430 10.35 -27.86 9.23
N SER A 431 11.01 -28.63 8.37
CA SER A 431 12.33 -29.20 8.66
C SER A 431 13.42 -28.13 8.80
N GLU A 432 13.40 -27.14 7.92
CA GLU A 432 14.32 -26.00 7.94
C GLU A 432 14.11 -25.14 9.19
N GLY A 433 12.85 -24.97 9.63
CA GLY A 433 12.49 -24.31 10.87
C GLY A 433 13.06 -25.01 12.09
N LEU A 434 12.85 -26.31 12.21
CA LEU A 434 13.42 -27.11 13.31
C LEU A 434 14.96 -27.03 13.35
N LEU A 435 15.61 -27.10 12.21
CA LEU A 435 17.07 -26.95 12.13
C LEU A 435 17.53 -25.56 12.55
N LEU A 436 16.74 -24.54 12.26
CA LEU A 436 17.06 -23.16 12.65
C LEU A 436 16.92 -22.98 14.17
N GLU A 437 15.83 -23.46 14.76
CA GLU A 437 15.61 -23.44 16.21
C GLU A 437 16.68 -24.21 16.96
N LEU A 438 17.08 -25.41 16.45
CA LEU A 438 18.16 -26.17 17.03
C LEU A 438 19.51 -25.44 16.95
N SER A 439 19.76 -24.72 15.82
CA SER A 439 20.96 -23.89 15.67
C SER A 439 21.00 -22.76 16.71
N ASP A 440 19.86 -22.11 16.95
CA ASP A 440 19.74 -21.05 17.96
C ASP A 440 19.96 -21.57 19.37
N LEU A 441 19.37 -22.72 19.72
CA LEU A 441 19.55 -23.37 21.02
C LEU A 441 21.03 -23.73 21.29
N ILE A 442 21.73 -24.21 20.26
CA ILE A 442 23.16 -24.50 20.35
C ILE A 442 23.96 -23.21 20.59
N ALA A 443 23.63 -22.16 19.86
CA ALA A 443 24.28 -20.85 19.99
C ALA A 443 24.05 -20.22 21.38
N GLU A 444 22.82 -20.27 21.90
CA GLU A 444 22.45 -19.76 23.24
C GLU A 444 23.21 -20.51 24.37
N ARG A 445 23.43 -21.81 24.20
CA ARG A 445 24.20 -22.60 25.17
C ARG A 445 25.71 -22.40 25.07
N GLY A 446 26.19 -21.73 24.03
CA GLY A 446 27.61 -21.58 23.74
C GLY A 446 28.28 -22.92 23.37
N ASP A 447 27.48 -23.91 22.97
CA ASP A 447 27.99 -25.23 22.61
C ASP A 447 28.82 -25.14 21.33
N THR A 448 29.99 -25.73 21.34
CA THR A 448 30.83 -25.87 20.16
C THR A 448 30.63 -27.20 19.48
N LEU A 449 30.76 -27.23 18.16
CA LEU A 449 30.68 -28.46 17.41
C LEU A 449 31.78 -29.41 17.90
N THR A 450 31.40 -30.62 18.29
CA THR A 450 32.30 -31.68 18.79
C THR A 450 32.18 -32.95 17.95
N GLY A 451 33.10 -33.90 18.13
CA GLY A 451 33.03 -35.18 17.48
C GLY A 451 33.58 -35.21 16.04
N PRO A 452 33.07 -36.15 15.21
CA PRO A 452 33.65 -36.44 13.89
C PRO A 452 33.76 -35.22 12.95
N VAL A 453 32.66 -34.49 12.77
CA VAL A 453 32.64 -33.34 11.83
C VAL A 453 33.57 -32.24 12.31
N ALA A 454 33.64 -31.97 13.62
CA ALA A 454 34.59 -30.99 14.16
C ALA A 454 36.06 -31.38 13.86
N ARG A 455 36.39 -32.66 13.93
CA ARG A 455 37.74 -33.17 13.57
C ARG A 455 38.03 -32.95 12.08
N LEU A 456 37.05 -33.19 11.21
CA LEU A 456 37.18 -32.91 9.77
C LEU A 456 37.40 -31.44 9.48
N ILE A 457 36.62 -30.53 10.10
CA ILE A 457 36.76 -29.07 9.94
C ILE A 457 38.17 -28.64 10.40
N ALA A 458 38.63 -29.11 11.57
CA ALA A 458 39.96 -28.78 12.07
C ALA A 458 41.07 -29.31 11.13
N TYR A 459 40.90 -30.52 10.58
CA TYR A 459 41.80 -31.10 9.62
C TYR A 459 41.85 -30.29 8.31
N ASP A 460 40.70 -29.95 7.75
CA ASP A 460 40.60 -29.17 6.51
C ASP A 460 41.26 -27.78 6.65
N ARG A 461 41.00 -27.08 7.79
CA ARG A 461 41.63 -25.78 8.09
C ARG A 461 43.18 -25.91 8.15
N LYS A 462 43.71 -27.03 8.66
CA LYS A 462 45.13 -27.26 8.82
C LYS A 462 45.82 -27.72 7.52
N HIS A 463 45.10 -28.52 6.70
CA HIS A 463 45.71 -29.25 5.58
C HIS A 463 45.13 -28.85 4.21
N ASN A 464 44.15 -27.97 4.18
CA ASN A 464 43.43 -27.57 2.95
C ASN A 464 42.87 -28.76 2.16
N ALA A 465 42.22 -29.72 2.88
CA ALA A 465 41.99 -31.07 2.36
C ALA A 465 40.58 -31.32 1.79
N CYS A 466 39.61 -30.41 1.92
CA CYS A 466 38.23 -30.54 1.42
C CYS A 466 37.49 -31.81 1.83
N LEU A 467 37.72 -32.34 3.04
CA LEU A 467 37.08 -33.55 3.54
C LEU A 467 35.64 -33.30 3.95
N VAL A 468 35.33 -32.10 4.49
CA VAL A 468 33.97 -31.68 4.85
C VAL A 468 33.10 -31.59 3.61
N GLU A 469 33.60 -30.93 2.54
CA GLU A 469 32.92 -30.86 1.25
C GLU A 469 32.66 -32.23 0.65
N THR A 470 33.67 -33.14 0.73
CA THR A 470 33.55 -34.53 0.25
C THR A 470 32.48 -35.28 1.01
N LEU A 471 32.41 -35.14 2.36
CA LEU A 471 31.39 -35.77 3.19
C LEU A 471 30.00 -35.24 2.85
N SER A 472 29.84 -33.92 2.71
CA SER A 472 28.56 -33.31 2.34
C SER A 472 28.07 -33.84 1.00
N ALA A 473 28.90 -33.79 -0.03
CA ALA A 473 28.55 -34.24 -1.38
C ALA A 473 28.17 -35.75 -1.38
N TRP A 474 28.86 -36.56 -0.60
CA TRP A 474 28.56 -37.99 -0.51
C TRP A 474 27.22 -38.26 0.18
N LEU A 475 26.93 -37.55 1.27
CA LEU A 475 25.67 -37.67 2.00
C LEU A 475 24.50 -37.13 1.15
N ASP A 476 24.66 -36.02 0.45
CA ASP A 476 23.65 -35.41 -0.43
C ASP A 476 23.35 -36.30 -1.66
N ALA A 477 24.33 -37.10 -2.12
CA ALA A 477 24.19 -38.08 -3.18
C ALA A 477 23.77 -39.48 -2.66
N PHE A 478 23.31 -39.61 -1.41
CA PHE A 478 22.88 -40.87 -0.80
C PHE A 478 23.92 -42.00 -0.88
N GLY A 479 25.21 -41.65 -0.90
CA GLY A 479 26.32 -42.60 -0.98
C GLY A 479 26.77 -42.96 -2.39
N ASP A 480 26.15 -42.39 -3.44
CA ASP A 480 26.62 -42.58 -4.81
C ASP A 480 27.89 -41.79 -5.08
N VAL A 481 29.00 -42.53 -5.24
CA VAL A 481 30.32 -41.98 -5.48
C VAL A 481 30.41 -41.29 -6.84
N ALA A 482 29.70 -41.78 -7.88
CA ALA A 482 29.76 -41.20 -9.19
C ALA A 482 29.06 -39.82 -9.20
N ALA A 483 27.83 -39.74 -8.66
CA ALA A 483 27.08 -38.51 -8.50
C ALA A 483 27.81 -37.51 -7.59
N ALA A 484 28.30 -37.94 -6.43
CA ALA A 484 29.02 -37.09 -5.49
C ALA A 484 30.33 -36.53 -6.05
N SER A 485 31.11 -37.34 -6.77
CA SER A 485 32.37 -36.91 -7.38
C SER A 485 32.15 -35.87 -8.50
N ALA A 486 31.07 -36.04 -9.28
CA ALA A 486 30.66 -35.09 -10.29
C ALA A 486 30.23 -33.74 -9.67
N ALA A 487 29.52 -33.76 -8.55
CA ALA A 487 29.05 -32.55 -7.86
C ALA A 487 30.19 -31.66 -7.35
N VAL A 488 31.34 -32.26 -6.95
CA VAL A 488 32.53 -31.52 -6.48
C VAL A 488 33.66 -31.47 -7.51
N PHE A 489 33.37 -31.81 -8.75
CA PHE A 489 34.31 -31.73 -9.89
C PHE A 489 35.61 -32.48 -9.69
N VAL A 490 35.62 -33.67 -9.08
CA VAL A 490 36.78 -34.50 -8.90
C VAL A 490 36.63 -35.90 -9.53
N HIS A 491 37.73 -36.54 -9.90
CA HIS A 491 37.70 -37.90 -10.45
C HIS A 491 37.19 -38.89 -9.38
N PRO A 492 36.39 -39.91 -9.72
CA PRO A 492 35.86 -40.89 -8.76
C PRO A 492 36.91 -41.59 -7.92
N ASN A 493 38.10 -41.84 -8.44
CA ASN A 493 39.18 -42.46 -7.66
C ASN A 493 39.74 -41.50 -6.58
N THR A 494 39.90 -40.20 -6.89
CA THR A 494 40.28 -39.18 -5.93
C THR A 494 39.20 -39.02 -4.86
N PHE A 495 37.92 -39.09 -5.26
CA PHE A 495 36.80 -39.03 -4.34
C PHE A 495 36.81 -40.23 -3.36
N ARG A 496 37.02 -41.46 -3.85
CA ARG A 496 37.14 -42.63 -3.00
C ARG A 496 38.33 -42.56 -2.04
N TYR A 497 39.47 -41.98 -2.49
CA TYR A 497 40.60 -41.73 -1.59
C TYR A 497 40.21 -40.74 -0.49
N ARG A 498 39.57 -39.63 -0.83
CA ARG A 498 39.07 -38.63 0.15
C ARG A 498 38.08 -39.27 1.12
N LEU A 499 37.16 -40.14 0.66
CA LEU A 499 36.22 -40.88 1.52
C LEU A 499 36.92 -41.77 2.56
N ARG A 500 37.92 -42.52 2.15
CA ARG A 500 38.71 -43.28 3.11
C ARG A 500 39.42 -42.38 4.11
N ARG A 501 40.02 -41.32 3.64
CA ARG A 501 40.74 -40.38 4.50
C ARG A 501 39.80 -39.68 5.50
N LEU A 502 38.59 -39.29 5.11
CA LEU A 502 37.63 -38.67 6.02
C LEU A 502 37.13 -39.65 7.07
N SER A 503 36.95 -40.93 6.73
CA SER A 503 36.60 -41.96 7.72
C SER A 503 37.71 -42.15 8.77
N GLU A 504 38.97 -42.15 8.34
CA GLU A 504 40.13 -42.23 9.24
C GLU A 504 40.26 -41.01 10.15
N VAL A 505 40.21 -39.79 9.58
CA VAL A 505 40.37 -38.53 10.31
C VAL A 505 39.18 -38.26 11.22
N GLY A 506 38.00 -38.40 10.65
CA GLY A 506 36.74 -38.20 11.37
C GLY A 506 36.39 -39.30 12.36
N GLY A 507 36.94 -40.52 12.17
CA GLY A 507 36.49 -41.68 12.92
C GLY A 507 35.02 -41.98 12.66
N ILE A 508 34.56 -41.83 11.38
CA ILE A 508 33.18 -42.04 10.98
C ILE A 508 33.06 -43.38 10.26
N ASP A 509 32.20 -44.25 10.77
CA ASP A 509 31.75 -45.42 10.03
C ASP A 509 30.64 -45.01 9.06
N LEU A 510 30.97 -44.85 7.78
CA LEU A 510 29.99 -44.48 6.73
C LEU A 510 29.01 -45.64 6.44
N GLY A 511 29.24 -46.85 6.94
CA GLY A 511 28.31 -47.97 6.88
C GLY A 511 27.19 -47.90 7.93
N ASP A 512 27.43 -47.19 9.05
CA ASP A 512 26.45 -47.03 10.12
C ASP A 512 25.42 -45.91 9.77
N PRO A 513 24.10 -46.24 9.70
CA PRO A 513 23.07 -45.24 9.45
C PRO A 513 23.02 -44.13 10.49
N ASN A 514 23.27 -44.41 11.77
CA ASN A 514 23.24 -43.42 12.85
C ASN A 514 24.43 -42.47 12.76
N ALA A 515 25.63 -42.96 12.41
CA ALA A 515 26.79 -42.10 12.18
C ALA A 515 26.60 -41.19 10.96
N ARG A 516 25.98 -41.67 9.88
CA ARG A 516 25.61 -40.85 8.73
C ARG A 516 24.59 -39.78 9.10
N PHE A 517 23.52 -40.11 9.82
CA PHE A 517 22.53 -39.14 10.27
C PHE A 517 23.15 -38.08 11.18
N ALA A 518 23.96 -38.49 12.17
CA ALA A 518 24.64 -37.55 13.06
C ALA A 518 25.56 -36.58 12.29
N ALA A 519 26.33 -37.10 11.33
CA ALA A 519 27.19 -36.29 10.49
C ALA A 519 26.38 -35.31 9.61
N MET A 520 25.29 -35.76 8.98
CA MET A 520 24.40 -34.93 8.19
C MET A 520 23.78 -33.81 9.03
N LEU A 521 23.26 -34.11 10.22
CA LEU A 521 22.71 -33.12 11.14
C LEU A 521 23.78 -32.10 11.55
N GLN A 522 24.97 -32.52 11.92
CA GLN A 522 26.07 -31.62 12.28
C GLN A 522 26.46 -30.71 11.13
N LEU A 523 26.51 -31.19 9.89
CA LEU A 523 26.81 -30.41 8.70
C LEU A 523 25.71 -29.38 8.41
N ARG A 524 24.43 -29.72 8.62
CA ARG A 524 23.29 -28.78 8.44
C ARG A 524 23.25 -27.69 9.51
N LEU A 525 23.73 -27.98 10.73
CA LEU A 525 23.82 -27.04 11.85
C LEU A 525 25.10 -26.20 11.80
N TRP A 526 26.16 -26.72 11.20
CA TRP A 526 27.42 -26.01 11.06
C TRP A 526 27.29 -24.86 10.06
N ARG A 527 27.63 -23.65 10.50
CA ARG A 527 27.80 -22.51 9.63
C ARG A 527 29.30 -22.23 9.55
N PRO A 528 29.93 -22.29 8.35
CA PRO A 528 31.26 -21.73 8.21
C PRO A 528 31.18 -20.25 8.59
N ASP A 529 32.08 -19.79 9.45
CA ASP A 529 32.18 -18.38 9.86
C ASP A 529 32.10 -17.50 8.60
N ARG A 530 31.13 -16.56 8.57
CA ARG A 530 30.98 -15.55 7.51
C ARG A 530 32.11 -14.54 7.61
#